data_43903197608bb009e5b56be4936476da
#
_entry.id   43903197608bb009e5b56be4936476da
#
_cell.length_a   1.000
_cell.length_b   1.000
_cell.length_c   1.000
_cell.angle_alpha   90.00
_cell.angle_beta   90.00
_cell.angle_gamma   90.00
#
_symmetry.space_group_name_H-M   'P 1'
#
loop_
_entity.id
_entity.type
_entity.pdbx_description
1 polymer ?
#
loop_
_entity_poly.entity_id
_entity_poly.type
_entity_poly.pdbx_seq_one_letter_code
_entity_poly.pdbx_strand_id
1 'polypeptide(L)'
;AYFVSDTVEALNLRAFHARYEGDGRRRQPFDPSMMVKVLVYAYANGVFSSRKIAGRLEEDVAFRVLGSGNFPAHRTIREFRQLHLAEFSALFVQIVQLAREAGLVKLGRIGIDGTKIKANASKHKAMSYGRMLEQEQRLKSEIADLLKQAEAQDAQEDAQYGDRRGDELPDELGRREQRLKIIQAAKARLEARQREQDEKDGRSMDDDGQTRGPGGGRCKRAFGVPEDKAQDNFTDPQSRIMKTADGFQQGYNAQAAVDEDSHVIVATGLTDCAADVHQLLPMLEATMRNTGTAPAMTLADSGYASEDNFAALEAKHLTACVALAREGKTIRPIDPQRHPATQRMAERLATPEGKDHYRRRKFIPEPVFGWAKQALGFRQFSVRGRDAVTGEWNLVCLALNLRRMQRLGWAPA
;
A
#
# COMPACT_ATOMS: atom_id res chain seq x y z
N ALA A 1 -9.81 -19.90 -18.02
CA ALA A 1 -9.87 -20.74 -16.82
C ALA A 1 -8.73 -21.75 -16.82
N TYR A 2 -8.61 -22.62 -17.83
CA TYR A 2 -7.57 -23.67 -17.90
C TYR A 2 -6.15 -23.13 -17.72
N PHE A 3 -5.78 -22.08 -18.45
CA PHE A 3 -4.47 -21.44 -18.29
C PHE A 3 -4.15 -21.06 -16.82
N VAL A 4 -5.13 -20.51 -16.09
CA VAL A 4 -4.94 -20.18 -14.67
C VAL A 4 -4.86 -21.44 -13.82
N SER A 5 -5.68 -22.46 -14.11
CA SER A 5 -5.64 -23.75 -13.39
C SER A 5 -4.26 -24.38 -13.52
N ASP A 6 -3.79 -24.56 -14.75
CA ASP A 6 -2.53 -25.23 -15.05
C ASP A 6 -1.34 -24.45 -14.50
N THR A 7 -1.37 -23.11 -14.61
CA THR A 7 -0.32 -22.28 -14.03
C THR A 7 -0.27 -22.39 -12.51
N VAL A 8 -1.44 -22.34 -11.83
CA VAL A 8 -1.49 -22.45 -10.36
C VAL A 8 -1.04 -23.84 -9.89
N GLU A 9 -1.32 -24.89 -10.65
CA GLU A 9 -0.83 -26.24 -10.35
C GLU A 9 0.70 -26.39 -10.47
N ALA A 10 1.33 -25.62 -11.35
CA ALA A 10 2.78 -25.57 -11.47
C ALA A 10 3.47 -24.77 -10.34
N LEU A 11 2.71 -24.03 -9.51
CA LEU A 11 3.26 -23.23 -8.42
C LEU A 11 3.37 -24.03 -7.11
N ASN A 12 4.30 -23.60 -6.26
CA ASN A 12 4.40 -24.16 -4.90
C ASN A 12 3.35 -23.56 -3.96
N LEU A 13 2.32 -24.33 -3.64
CA LEU A 13 1.21 -23.90 -2.78
C LEU A 13 1.34 -24.44 -1.33
N ARG A 14 2.46 -25.03 -0.93
CA ARG A 14 2.63 -25.64 0.41
C ARG A 14 2.28 -24.70 1.55
N ALA A 15 2.66 -23.41 1.43
CA ALA A 15 2.38 -22.41 2.46
C ALA A 15 0.86 -22.18 2.67
N PHE A 16 0.05 -22.30 1.61
CA PHE A 16 -1.40 -22.23 1.73
C PHE A 16 -1.97 -23.46 2.44
N HIS A 17 -1.46 -24.66 2.17
CA HIS A 17 -1.93 -25.90 2.76
C HIS A 17 -1.50 -26.03 4.24
N ALA A 18 -0.29 -25.61 4.59
CA ALA A 18 0.27 -25.73 5.94
C ALA A 18 -0.62 -25.11 7.04
N ARG A 19 -1.41 -24.09 6.72
CA ARG A 19 -2.33 -23.47 7.68
C ARG A 19 -3.54 -24.35 8.06
N TYR A 20 -3.78 -25.41 7.31
CA TYR A 20 -4.92 -26.30 7.51
C TYR A 20 -4.51 -27.70 8.02
N GLU A 21 -3.21 -27.94 8.14
CA GLU A 21 -2.67 -29.19 8.66
C GLU A 21 -2.88 -29.25 10.20
N GLY A 22 -3.52 -30.31 10.68
CA GLY A 22 -3.63 -30.60 12.11
C GLY A 22 -4.59 -29.74 12.93
N ASP A 23 -5.47 -28.93 12.29
CA ASP A 23 -6.30 -27.95 13.02
C ASP A 23 -7.57 -28.50 13.68
N GLY A 24 -7.84 -29.82 13.56
CA GLY A 24 -8.92 -30.52 14.27
C GLY A 24 -10.35 -30.00 14.01
N ARG A 25 -10.58 -29.22 12.95
CA ARG A 25 -11.88 -28.63 12.62
C ARG A 25 -12.92 -29.69 12.32
N ARG A 26 -14.13 -29.51 12.84
CA ARG A 26 -15.26 -30.37 12.55
C ARG A 26 -15.70 -30.41 11.09
N ARG A 27 -15.42 -29.35 10.33
CA ARG A 27 -15.73 -29.24 8.90
C ARG A 27 -14.44 -29.08 8.13
N GLN A 28 -14.25 -29.93 7.13
CA GLN A 28 -13.12 -29.82 6.23
C GLN A 28 -13.14 -28.46 5.52
N PRO A 29 -12.03 -27.71 5.50
CA PRO A 29 -11.94 -26.47 4.74
C PRO A 29 -12.04 -26.75 3.23
N PHE A 30 -12.42 -25.74 2.46
CA PHE A 30 -12.27 -25.81 1.00
C PHE A 30 -10.80 -25.97 0.63
N ASP A 31 -10.52 -26.74 -0.42
CA ASP A 31 -9.17 -26.95 -0.91
C ASP A 31 -8.47 -25.59 -1.18
N PRO A 32 -7.31 -25.30 -0.56
CA PRO A 32 -6.58 -24.08 -0.76
C PRO A 32 -6.18 -23.83 -2.20
N SER A 33 -5.80 -24.87 -2.95
CA SER A 33 -5.44 -24.75 -4.37
C SER A 33 -6.62 -24.26 -5.21
N MET A 34 -7.80 -24.79 -4.99
CA MET A 34 -9.04 -24.33 -5.61
C MET A 34 -9.33 -22.87 -5.26
N MET A 35 -9.19 -22.47 -4.01
CA MET A 35 -9.42 -21.09 -3.57
C MET A 35 -8.44 -20.12 -4.21
N VAL A 36 -7.17 -20.50 -4.37
CA VAL A 36 -6.15 -19.72 -5.08
C VAL A 36 -6.53 -19.55 -6.55
N LYS A 37 -6.90 -20.64 -7.25
CA LYS A 37 -7.34 -20.58 -8.65
C LYS A 37 -8.49 -19.61 -8.85
N VAL A 38 -9.53 -19.73 -8.01
CA VAL A 38 -10.71 -18.86 -8.04
C VAL A 38 -10.35 -17.39 -7.82
N LEU A 39 -9.53 -17.07 -6.82
CA LEU A 39 -9.12 -15.70 -6.52
C LEU A 39 -8.25 -15.10 -7.62
N VAL A 40 -7.25 -15.83 -8.08
CA VAL A 40 -6.35 -15.38 -9.16
C VAL A 40 -7.15 -15.12 -10.44
N TYR A 41 -8.05 -16.02 -10.81
CA TYR A 41 -8.91 -15.86 -11.98
C TYR A 41 -9.86 -14.67 -11.82
N ALA A 42 -10.44 -14.51 -10.64
CA ALA A 42 -11.33 -13.38 -10.33
C ALA A 42 -10.59 -12.03 -10.52
N TYR A 43 -9.41 -11.90 -9.94
CA TYR A 43 -8.59 -10.69 -10.05
C TYR A 43 -8.14 -10.45 -11.49
N ALA A 44 -7.79 -11.51 -12.24
CA ALA A 44 -7.46 -11.41 -13.66
C ALA A 44 -8.64 -10.95 -14.54
N ASN A 45 -9.87 -11.10 -14.08
CA ASN A 45 -11.08 -10.65 -14.76
C ASN A 45 -11.74 -9.41 -14.14
N GLY A 46 -11.05 -8.70 -13.22
CA GLY A 46 -11.57 -7.48 -12.60
C GLY A 46 -12.68 -7.71 -11.57
N VAL A 47 -12.78 -8.92 -11.02
CA VAL A 47 -13.77 -9.28 -10.00
C VAL A 47 -13.10 -9.33 -8.62
N PHE A 48 -13.12 -8.22 -7.89
CA PHE A 48 -12.42 -8.07 -6.60
C PHE A 48 -13.32 -8.29 -5.37
N SER A 49 -14.62 -8.14 -5.53
CA SER A 49 -15.60 -8.30 -4.45
C SER A 49 -15.87 -9.77 -4.15
N SER A 50 -15.65 -10.20 -2.90
CA SER A 50 -15.96 -11.58 -2.47
C SER A 50 -17.41 -11.98 -2.73
N ARG A 51 -18.38 -11.03 -2.61
CA ARG A 51 -19.78 -11.29 -2.93
C ARG A 51 -19.98 -11.53 -4.44
N LYS A 52 -19.31 -10.73 -5.29
CA LYS A 52 -19.36 -10.95 -6.74
C LYS A 52 -18.67 -12.25 -7.13
N ILE A 53 -17.56 -12.60 -6.49
CA ILE A 53 -16.87 -13.89 -6.73
C ILE A 53 -17.78 -15.07 -6.37
N ALA A 54 -18.46 -15.02 -5.21
CA ALA A 54 -19.44 -16.05 -4.82
C ALA A 54 -20.57 -16.18 -5.84
N GLY A 55 -21.17 -15.09 -6.30
CA GLY A 55 -22.18 -15.12 -7.35
C GLY A 55 -21.66 -15.69 -8.68
N ARG A 56 -20.42 -15.32 -9.07
CA ARG A 56 -19.80 -15.89 -10.28
C ARG A 56 -19.57 -17.40 -10.21
N LEU A 57 -19.27 -17.95 -9.04
CA LEU A 57 -19.16 -19.40 -8.85
C LEU A 57 -20.47 -20.13 -9.17
N GLU A 58 -21.61 -19.46 -8.98
CA GLU A 58 -22.94 -20.02 -9.28
C GLU A 58 -23.34 -19.83 -10.74
N GLU A 59 -22.98 -18.69 -11.36
CA GLU A 59 -23.49 -18.23 -12.65
C GLU A 59 -22.53 -18.46 -13.82
N ASP A 60 -21.20 -18.46 -13.57
CA ASP A 60 -20.17 -18.45 -14.61
C ASP A 60 -19.47 -19.81 -14.71
N VAL A 61 -19.52 -20.42 -15.89
CA VAL A 61 -18.97 -21.76 -16.14
C VAL A 61 -17.45 -21.83 -15.82
N ALA A 62 -16.68 -20.80 -16.15
CA ALA A 62 -15.26 -20.79 -15.89
C ALA A 62 -14.96 -20.77 -14.37
N PHE A 63 -15.71 -20.01 -13.59
CA PHE A 63 -15.62 -20.03 -12.12
C PHE A 63 -16.06 -21.37 -11.53
N ARG A 64 -17.10 -21.98 -12.06
CA ARG A 64 -17.57 -23.32 -11.62
C ARG A 64 -16.52 -24.40 -11.88
N VAL A 65 -15.86 -24.37 -13.04
CA VAL A 65 -14.77 -25.30 -13.36
C VAL A 65 -13.61 -25.12 -12.37
N LEU A 66 -13.16 -23.88 -12.13
CA LEU A 66 -12.08 -23.59 -11.20
C LEU A 66 -12.45 -23.90 -9.73
N GLY A 67 -13.72 -23.73 -9.37
CA GLY A 67 -14.28 -24.09 -8.07
C GLY A 67 -14.53 -25.60 -7.91
N SER A 68 -14.31 -26.41 -8.94
CA SER A 68 -14.56 -27.86 -8.92
C SER A 68 -15.96 -28.20 -8.40
N GLY A 69 -16.97 -27.40 -8.77
CA GLY A 69 -18.34 -27.54 -8.30
C GLY A 69 -18.58 -27.14 -6.84
N ASN A 70 -17.60 -26.51 -6.18
CA ASN A 70 -17.78 -25.96 -4.84
C ASN A 70 -18.21 -24.49 -4.90
N PHE A 71 -19.03 -24.09 -3.92
CA PHE A 71 -19.62 -22.77 -3.83
C PHE A 71 -19.31 -22.11 -2.46
N PRO A 72 -18.05 -21.73 -2.18
CA PRO A 72 -17.70 -21.07 -0.94
C PRO A 72 -18.45 -19.75 -0.78
N ALA A 73 -19.03 -19.54 0.41
CA ALA A 73 -19.71 -18.32 0.75
C ALA A 73 -18.75 -17.11 0.68
N HIS A 74 -19.29 -15.93 0.40
CA HIS A 74 -18.49 -14.71 0.28
C HIS A 74 -17.64 -14.39 1.53
N ARG A 75 -18.08 -14.80 2.73
CA ARG A 75 -17.29 -14.68 3.97
C ARG A 75 -16.04 -15.53 3.92
N THR A 76 -16.18 -16.80 3.52
CA THR A 76 -15.06 -17.74 3.35
C THR A 76 -14.03 -17.24 2.35
N ILE A 77 -14.49 -16.72 1.19
CA ILE A 77 -13.62 -16.14 0.17
C ILE A 77 -12.85 -14.93 0.74
N ARG A 78 -13.54 -14.05 1.47
CA ARG A 78 -12.93 -12.89 2.10
C ARG A 78 -11.88 -13.30 3.14
N GLU A 79 -12.25 -14.23 4.01
CA GLU A 79 -11.38 -14.72 5.08
C GLU A 79 -10.15 -15.42 4.53
N PHE A 80 -10.32 -16.31 3.54
CA PHE A 80 -9.20 -16.94 2.84
C PHE A 80 -8.24 -15.92 2.25
N ARG A 81 -8.76 -14.93 1.49
CA ARG A 81 -7.94 -13.88 0.92
C ARG A 81 -7.18 -13.09 1.99
N GLN A 82 -7.85 -12.68 3.08
CA GLN A 82 -7.21 -11.92 4.15
C GLN A 82 -6.14 -12.73 4.89
N LEU A 83 -6.38 -14.02 5.10
CA LEU A 83 -5.47 -14.91 5.78
C LEU A 83 -4.18 -15.16 4.99
N HIS A 84 -4.28 -15.20 3.64
CA HIS A 84 -3.22 -15.66 2.75
C HIS A 84 -2.56 -14.54 1.93
N LEU A 85 -2.62 -13.29 2.38
CA LEU A 85 -2.04 -12.16 1.63
C LEU A 85 -0.51 -12.24 1.51
N ALA A 86 0.17 -12.79 2.52
CA ALA A 86 1.61 -13.02 2.49
C ALA A 86 1.97 -14.13 1.47
N GLU A 87 1.21 -15.21 1.45
CA GLU A 87 1.36 -16.32 0.54
C GLU A 87 1.12 -15.88 -0.93
N PHE A 88 0.14 -15.00 -1.18
CA PHE A 88 -0.05 -14.39 -2.50
C PHE A 88 1.14 -13.51 -2.92
N SER A 89 1.80 -12.86 -1.97
CA SER A 89 3.04 -12.12 -2.27
C SER A 89 4.17 -13.07 -2.69
N ALA A 90 4.28 -14.23 -2.08
CA ALA A 90 5.23 -15.26 -2.49
C ALA A 90 4.89 -15.86 -3.87
N LEU A 91 3.60 -16.05 -4.17
CA LEU A 91 3.17 -16.47 -5.51
C LEU A 91 3.50 -15.45 -6.60
N PHE A 92 3.39 -14.16 -6.31
CA PHE A 92 3.82 -13.13 -7.24
C PHE A 92 5.29 -13.31 -7.63
N VAL A 93 6.16 -13.58 -6.66
CA VAL A 93 7.59 -13.83 -6.94
C VAL A 93 7.78 -15.07 -7.80
N GLN A 94 7.08 -16.18 -7.53
CA GLN A 94 7.15 -17.39 -8.36
C GLN A 94 6.72 -17.12 -9.80
N ILE A 95 5.68 -16.33 -10.03
CA ILE A 95 5.23 -15.94 -11.38
C ILE A 95 6.31 -15.11 -12.11
N VAL A 96 7.01 -14.21 -11.39
CA VAL A 96 8.13 -13.45 -11.98
C VAL A 96 9.27 -14.40 -12.39
N GLN A 97 9.58 -15.39 -11.54
CA GLN A 97 10.61 -16.40 -11.82
C GLN A 97 10.23 -17.25 -13.02
N LEU A 98 8.99 -17.74 -13.10
CA LEU A 98 8.48 -18.47 -14.28
C LEU A 98 8.55 -17.63 -15.55
N ALA A 99 8.17 -16.37 -15.50
CA ALA A 99 8.26 -15.47 -16.65
C ALA A 99 9.72 -15.28 -17.12
N ARG A 100 10.66 -15.28 -16.20
CA ARG A 100 12.09 -15.20 -16.49
C ARG A 100 12.61 -16.51 -17.10
N GLU A 101 12.30 -17.65 -16.50
CA GLU A 101 12.67 -18.98 -16.99
C GLU A 101 12.12 -19.22 -18.41
N ALA A 102 10.92 -18.72 -18.68
CA ALA A 102 10.32 -18.73 -20.01
C ALA A 102 10.95 -17.74 -21.02
N GLY A 103 11.96 -16.97 -20.61
CA GLY A 103 12.63 -15.98 -21.47
C GLY A 103 11.79 -14.74 -21.78
N LEU A 104 10.64 -14.54 -21.12
CA LEU A 104 9.78 -13.38 -21.31
C LEU A 104 10.38 -12.12 -20.67
N VAL A 105 11.02 -12.24 -19.51
CA VAL A 105 11.67 -11.15 -18.79
C VAL A 105 13.16 -11.14 -19.12
N LYS A 106 13.61 -10.08 -19.79
CA LYS A 106 15.00 -9.94 -20.25
C LYS A 106 15.85 -9.03 -19.38
N LEU A 107 15.24 -8.12 -18.62
CA LEU A 107 15.90 -7.13 -17.76
C LEU A 107 16.91 -6.22 -18.51
N GLY A 108 16.68 -5.98 -19.79
CA GLY A 108 17.44 -4.99 -20.56
C GLY A 108 17.17 -3.59 -20.03
N ARG A 109 15.92 -3.19 -20.06
CA ARG A 109 15.43 -1.96 -19.41
C ARG A 109 14.21 -2.26 -18.55
N ILE A 110 14.14 -1.60 -17.40
CA ILE A 110 12.94 -1.58 -16.55
C ILE A 110 12.48 -0.14 -16.35
N GLY A 111 11.17 0.04 -16.24
CA GLY A 111 10.56 1.30 -15.80
C GLY A 111 10.03 1.16 -14.38
N ILE A 112 10.39 2.08 -13.49
CA ILE A 112 9.83 2.18 -12.15
C ILE A 112 8.91 3.38 -12.10
N ASP A 113 7.70 3.17 -11.58
CA ASP A 113 6.74 4.26 -11.38
C ASP A 113 5.76 3.92 -10.26
N GLY A 114 5.10 4.94 -9.73
CA GLY A 114 4.12 4.86 -8.66
C GLY A 114 2.73 5.33 -9.08
N THR A 115 1.72 4.71 -8.50
CA THR A 115 0.33 5.13 -8.73
C THR A 115 -0.45 5.20 -7.44
N LYS A 116 -1.25 6.28 -7.27
CA LYS A 116 -2.09 6.45 -6.09
C LYS A 116 -3.37 5.63 -6.27
N ILE A 117 -3.63 4.74 -5.30
CA ILE A 117 -4.83 3.89 -5.24
C ILE A 117 -5.58 4.19 -3.94
N LYS A 118 -6.89 4.33 -4.05
CA LYS A 118 -7.76 4.66 -2.92
C LYS A 118 -7.74 3.56 -1.85
N ALA A 119 -7.60 3.95 -0.60
CA ALA A 119 -7.73 3.04 0.54
C ALA A 119 -9.20 2.65 0.79
N ASN A 120 -9.41 1.56 1.50
CA ASN A 120 -10.73 1.20 2.02
C ASN A 120 -11.04 2.03 3.28
N ALA A 121 -11.04 3.34 3.12
CA ALA A 121 -11.24 4.31 4.18
C ALA A 121 -11.98 5.53 3.66
N SER A 122 -12.85 6.10 4.49
CA SER A 122 -13.55 7.34 4.17
C SER A 122 -12.72 8.54 4.61
N LYS A 123 -12.57 9.55 3.75
CA LYS A 123 -11.96 10.84 4.10
C LYS A 123 -12.68 11.54 5.26
N HIS A 124 -13.99 11.29 5.43
CA HIS A 124 -14.79 11.84 6.52
C HIS A 124 -14.50 11.20 7.90
N LYS A 125 -13.74 10.10 7.92
CA LYS A 125 -13.22 9.46 9.13
C LYS A 125 -11.79 9.89 9.48
N ALA A 126 -11.23 10.86 8.74
CA ALA A 126 -9.97 11.51 9.08
C ALA A 126 -10.24 12.74 9.96
N MET A 127 -9.37 12.97 10.94
CA MET A 127 -9.41 14.15 11.82
C MET A 127 -8.01 14.76 11.91
N SER A 128 -7.93 16.10 11.93
CA SER A 128 -6.68 16.82 12.11
C SER A 128 -6.29 16.87 13.61
N TYR A 129 -4.98 17.00 13.86
CA TYR A 129 -4.42 17.02 15.21
C TYR A 129 -5.02 18.15 16.07
N GLY A 130 -5.07 19.37 15.56
CA GLY A 130 -5.70 20.50 16.25
C GLY A 130 -7.15 20.21 16.64
N ARG A 131 -7.94 19.64 15.71
CA ARG A 131 -9.32 19.25 16.01
C ARG A 131 -9.42 18.07 16.99
N MET A 132 -8.42 17.18 17.04
CA MET A 132 -8.37 16.11 18.05
C MET A 132 -8.19 16.69 19.45
N LEU A 133 -7.32 17.70 19.60
CA LEU A 133 -7.10 18.40 20.88
C LEU A 133 -8.39 19.06 21.38
N GLU A 134 -9.08 19.81 20.52
CA GLU A 134 -10.35 20.46 20.86
C GLU A 134 -11.43 19.45 21.25
N GLN A 135 -11.58 18.37 20.46
CA GLN A 135 -12.59 17.35 20.73
C GLN A 135 -12.26 16.53 21.98
N GLU A 136 -10.99 16.28 22.27
CA GLU A 136 -10.56 15.60 23.49
C GLU A 136 -10.97 16.41 24.74
N GLN A 137 -10.71 17.72 24.76
CA GLN A 137 -11.08 18.60 25.86
C GLN A 137 -12.61 18.67 26.03
N ARG A 138 -13.32 18.85 24.93
CA ARG A 138 -14.78 18.89 24.92
C ARG A 138 -15.40 17.61 25.48
N LEU A 139 -14.97 16.44 24.98
CA LEU A 139 -15.50 15.15 25.44
C LEU A 139 -15.17 14.87 26.90
N LYS A 140 -13.99 15.27 27.39
CA LYS A 140 -13.64 15.17 28.80
C LYS A 140 -14.58 16.02 29.69
N SER A 141 -14.90 17.23 29.26
CA SER A 141 -15.86 18.08 29.95
C SER A 141 -17.27 17.47 29.93
N GLU A 142 -17.76 17.05 28.76
CA GLU A 142 -19.08 16.43 28.63
C GLU A 142 -19.22 15.16 29.49
N ILE A 143 -18.16 14.33 29.58
CA ILE A 143 -18.12 13.11 30.40
C ILE A 143 -18.17 13.50 31.89
N ALA A 144 -17.37 14.49 32.32
CA ALA A 144 -17.36 14.97 33.69
C ALA A 144 -18.72 15.55 34.13
N ASP A 145 -19.39 16.28 33.24
CA ASP A 145 -20.71 16.83 33.51
C ASP A 145 -21.78 15.73 33.62
N LEU A 146 -21.72 14.70 32.77
CA LEU A 146 -22.63 13.53 32.84
C LEU A 146 -22.42 12.73 34.12
N LEU A 147 -21.16 12.53 34.56
CA LEU A 147 -20.86 11.84 35.81
C LEU A 147 -21.40 12.60 37.02
N LYS A 148 -21.22 13.92 37.05
CA LYS A 148 -21.81 14.79 38.14
C LYS A 148 -23.33 14.73 38.17
N GLN A 149 -23.97 14.67 36.98
CA GLN A 149 -25.44 14.54 36.91
C GLN A 149 -25.89 13.17 37.40
N ALA A 150 -25.18 12.08 37.04
CA ALA A 150 -25.46 10.74 37.54
C ALA A 150 -25.28 10.67 39.07
N GLU A 151 -24.15 11.16 39.62
CA GLU A 151 -23.91 11.21 41.06
C GLU A 151 -24.99 12.02 41.82
N ALA A 152 -25.46 13.14 41.24
CA ALA A 152 -26.52 13.95 41.84
C ALA A 152 -27.88 13.22 41.80
N GLN A 153 -28.13 12.44 40.75
CA GLN A 153 -29.34 11.64 40.59
C GLN A 153 -29.32 10.42 41.52
N ASP A 154 -28.21 9.73 41.62
CA ASP A 154 -27.98 8.60 42.53
C ASP A 154 -28.17 9.07 43.99
N ALA A 155 -27.61 10.23 44.38
CA ALA A 155 -27.78 10.80 45.70
C ALA A 155 -29.25 11.19 46.01
N GLN A 156 -30.02 11.57 45.00
CA GLN A 156 -31.45 11.82 45.13
C GLN A 156 -32.27 10.52 45.25
N GLU A 157 -31.91 9.50 44.47
CA GLU A 157 -32.57 8.20 44.49
C GLU A 157 -32.23 7.39 45.75
N ASP A 158 -30.98 7.43 46.27
CA ASP A 158 -30.58 6.83 47.54
C ASP A 158 -31.34 7.44 48.72
N ALA A 159 -31.60 8.76 48.69
CA ALA A 159 -32.41 9.44 49.68
C ALA A 159 -33.89 9.02 49.64
N GLN A 160 -34.38 8.52 48.52
CA GLN A 160 -35.80 8.21 48.28
C GLN A 160 -36.09 6.69 48.30
N TYR A 161 -35.19 5.80 47.94
CA TYR A 161 -35.47 4.38 47.67
C TYR A 161 -34.53 3.34 48.30
N GLY A 162 -33.46 3.75 49.01
CA GLY A 162 -32.49 2.83 49.62
C GLY A 162 -31.76 1.95 48.56
N ASP A 163 -30.81 1.23 49.04
CA ASP A 163 -29.71 0.49 48.33
C ASP A 163 -30.16 -0.47 47.21
N ARG A 164 -30.74 0.03 46.12
CA ARG A 164 -30.96 -0.71 44.86
C ARG A 164 -30.04 -0.14 43.77
N ARG A 165 -28.96 -0.86 43.48
CA ARG A 165 -28.00 -0.53 42.44
C ARG A 165 -28.63 -0.61 41.05
N GLY A 166 -28.64 0.53 40.33
CA GLY A 166 -28.69 0.57 38.87
C GLY A 166 -27.27 0.65 38.33
N ASP A 167 -26.70 -0.50 38.00
CA ASP A 167 -25.30 -0.62 37.53
C ASP A 167 -25.09 -0.26 36.06
N GLU A 168 -26.00 0.38 35.38
CA GLU A 168 -25.88 0.71 33.97
C GLU A 168 -25.52 2.17 33.74
N LEU A 169 -24.26 2.42 33.38
CA LEU A 169 -23.84 3.71 32.80
C LEU A 169 -24.75 4.05 31.61
N PRO A 170 -25.28 5.28 31.52
CA PRO A 170 -26.12 5.68 30.40
C PRO A 170 -25.39 5.37 29.08
N ASP A 171 -26.06 4.75 28.09
CA ASP A 171 -25.52 4.43 26.75
C ASP A 171 -24.76 5.60 26.11
N GLU A 172 -25.15 6.81 26.44
CA GLU A 172 -24.58 8.05 25.96
C GLU A 172 -23.18 8.31 26.54
N LEU A 173 -22.93 7.98 27.81
CA LEU A 173 -21.63 8.05 28.44
C LEU A 173 -20.66 7.05 27.81
N GLY A 174 -21.09 5.80 27.65
CA GLY A 174 -20.30 4.76 26.99
C GLY A 174 -19.91 5.11 25.55
N ARG A 175 -20.80 5.75 24.80
CA ARG A 175 -20.52 6.25 23.44
C ARG A 175 -19.48 7.38 23.44
N ARG A 176 -19.55 8.31 24.40
CA ARG A 176 -18.58 9.42 24.51
C ARG A 176 -17.21 8.92 24.93
N GLU A 177 -17.15 8.01 25.91
CA GLU A 177 -15.89 7.38 26.33
C GLU A 177 -15.22 6.59 25.20
N GLN A 178 -15.99 5.81 24.46
CA GLN A 178 -15.47 5.09 23.31
C GLN A 178 -14.93 6.03 22.22
N ARG A 179 -15.62 7.13 21.97
CA ARG A 179 -15.17 8.16 21.02
C ARG A 179 -13.90 8.84 21.51
N LEU A 180 -13.81 9.16 22.82
CA LEU A 180 -12.61 9.73 23.42
C LEU A 180 -11.41 8.80 23.28
N LYS A 181 -11.55 7.51 23.59
CA LYS A 181 -10.51 6.48 23.40
C LYS A 181 -10.00 6.42 21.94
N ILE A 182 -10.91 6.48 20.98
CA ILE A 182 -10.55 6.46 19.55
C ILE A 182 -9.73 7.70 19.16
N ILE A 183 -10.13 8.88 19.64
CA ILE A 183 -9.42 10.15 19.38
C ILE A 183 -8.04 10.15 20.05
N GLN A 184 -7.94 9.71 21.29
CA GLN A 184 -6.68 9.61 22.02
C GLN A 184 -5.71 8.65 21.35
N ALA A 185 -6.19 7.48 20.90
CA ALA A 185 -5.38 6.53 20.15
C ALA A 185 -4.87 7.10 18.81
N ALA A 186 -5.70 7.86 18.10
CA ALA A 186 -5.31 8.52 16.85
C ALA A 186 -4.28 9.63 17.09
N LYS A 187 -4.47 10.44 18.14
CA LYS A 187 -3.53 11.47 18.58
C LYS A 187 -2.15 10.85 18.92
N ALA A 188 -2.14 9.80 19.74
CA ALA A 188 -0.91 9.11 20.12
C ALA A 188 -0.15 8.56 18.90
N ARG A 189 -0.86 8.03 17.89
CA ARG A 189 -0.24 7.58 16.62
C ARG A 189 0.38 8.75 15.83
N LEU A 190 -0.27 9.91 15.80
CA LEU A 190 0.28 11.11 15.16
C LEU A 190 1.55 11.58 15.85
N GLU A 191 1.53 11.66 17.17
CA GLU A 191 2.67 12.06 17.99
C GLU A 191 3.85 11.08 17.86
N ALA A 192 3.58 9.77 17.87
CA ALA A 192 4.61 8.75 17.67
C ALA A 192 5.27 8.87 16.29
N ARG A 193 4.47 9.04 15.23
CA ARG A 193 5.00 9.27 13.86
C ARG A 193 5.82 10.55 13.76
N GLN A 194 5.40 11.60 14.47
CA GLN A 194 6.14 12.85 14.45
C GLN A 194 7.47 12.74 15.19
N ARG A 195 7.52 12.01 16.31
CA ARG A 195 8.78 11.73 17.02
C ARG A 195 9.76 10.97 16.13
N GLU A 196 9.29 9.90 15.49
CA GLU A 196 10.13 9.13 14.57
C GLU A 196 10.68 9.98 13.40
N GLN A 197 9.85 10.90 12.89
CA GLN A 197 10.29 11.81 11.83
C GLN A 197 11.29 12.83 12.35
N ASP A 198 11.07 13.40 13.53
CA ASP A 198 11.94 14.38 14.15
C ASP A 198 13.31 13.76 14.48
N GLU A 199 13.35 12.50 14.94
CA GLU A 199 14.59 11.74 15.16
C GLU A 199 15.37 11.51 13.86
N LYS A 200 14.67 11.14 12.77
CA LYS A 200 15.28 11.00 11.44
C LYS A 200 15.84 12.32 10.91
N ASP A 201 15.18 13.43 11.25
CA ASP A 201 15.62 14.78 10.91
C ASP A 201 16.73 15.31 11.85
N GLY A 202 17.23 14.48 12.79
CA GLY A 202 18.31 14.80 13.72
C GLY A 202 17.90 15.67 14.90
N ARG A 203 16.59 15.72 15.21
CA ARG A 203 16.07 16.43 16.38
C ARG A 203 16.04 15.53 17.62
N SER A 204 16.14 16.12 18.81
CA SER A 204 16.03 15.43 20.10
C SER A 204 15.04 16.12 21.05
N MET A 205 14.72 15.48 22.16
CA MET A 205 13.83 16.05 23.19
C MET A 205 14.36 17.36 23.80
N ASP A 206 15.67 17.53 23.82
CA ASP A 206 16.34 18.73 24.37
C ASP A 206 16.42 19.88 23.34
N ASP A 207 15.80 19.70 22.19
CA ASP A 207 15.74 20.70 21.13
C ASP A 207 14.80 21.85 21.51
N ASP A 208 15.39 22.98 21.90
CA ASP A 208 14.70 24.22 22.28
C ASP A 208 14.06 24.99 21.11
N GLY A 209 13.89 24.32 19.95
CA GLY A 209 13.39 24.91 18.71
C GLY A 209 14.45 25.73 17.94
N GLN A 210 15.72 25.64 18.31
CA GLN A 210 16.83 26.29 17.59
C GLN A 210 17.41 25.41 16.47
N THR A 211 17.13 24.09 16.46
CA THR A 211 17.60 23.17 15.45
C THR A 211 17.01 23.50 14.09
N ARG A 212 17.87 23.56 13.09
CA ARG A 212 17.45 23.82 11.70
C ARG A 212 16.82 22.55 11.11
N GLY A 213 15.58 22.65 10.66
CA GLY A 213 14.94 21.58 9.90
C GLY A 213 15.63 21.32 8.55
N PRO A 214 15.28 20.23 7.84
CA PRO A 214 15.89 19.83 6.57
C PRO A 214 15.94 20.94 5.49
N GLY A 215 15.10 21.97 5.61
CA GLY A 215 15.07 23.14 4.72
C GLY A 215 15.85 24.37 5.22
N GLY A 216 16.65 24.24 6.29
CA GLY A 216 17.48 25.34 6.86
C GLY A 216 16.70 26.37 7.70
N GLY A 217 15.38 26.23 7.84
CA GLY A 217 14.53 27.08 8.67
C GLY A 217 14.44 26.56 10.11
N ARG A 218 14.21 27.49 11.10
CA ARG A 218 13.93 27.09 12.48
C ARG A 218 12.65 26.27 12.57
N CYS A 219 12.69 25.16 13.29
CA CYS A 219 11.50 24.35 13.56
C CYS A 219 10.64 25.05 14.62
N LYS A 220 9.44 25.49 14.25
CA LYS A 220 8.54 26.29 15.12
C LYS A 220 7.73 25.46 16.12
N ARG A 221 7.85 24.13 16.08
CA ARG A 221 7.06 23.20 16.91
C ARG A 221 7.97 22.41 17.86
N ALA A 222 7.46 22.01 19.01
CA ALA A 222 8.16 21.15 19.95
C ALA A 222 8.43 19.76 19.33
N PHE A 223 9.44 19.05 19.83
CA PHE A 223 9.79 17.69 19.44
C PHE A 223 8.59 16.75 19.64
N GLY A 224 8.30 15.94 18.65
CA GLY A 224 7.21 14.97 18.69
C GLY A 224 5.79 15.53 18.62
N VAL A 225 5.62 16.85 18.52
CA VAL A 225 4.31 17.48 18.37
C VAL A 225 3.99 17.66 16.88
N PRO A 226 2.90 17.06 16.37
CA PRO A 226 2.48 17.22 15.00
C PRO A 226 2.01 18.64 14.67
N GLU A 227 2.00 19.01 13.41
CA GLU A 227 1.31 20.22 12.95
C GLU A 227 -0.21 20.04 13.11
N ASP A 228 -0.93 21.13 13.38
CA ASP A 228 -2.40 21.11 13.58
C ASP A 228 -3.16 20.49 12.41
N LYS A 229 -2.62 20.64 11.18
CA LYS A 229 -3.20 20.06 9.96
C LYS A 229 -2.85 18.58 9.74
N ALA A 230 -1.92 18.00 10.52
CA ALA A 230 -1.58 16.58 10.42
C ALA A 230 -2.82 15.73 10.72
N GLN A 231 -3.08 14.71 9.91
CA GLN A 231 -4.32 13.95 9.99
C GLN A 231 -4.07 12.46 10.21
N ASP A 232 -5.00 11.83 10.94
CA ASP A 232 -5.09 10.39 11.07
C ASP A 232 -6.49 9.91 10.66
N ASN A 233 -6.57 8.73 10.06
CA ASN A 233 -7.84 8.13 9.66
C ASN A 233 -8.24 7.03 10.64
N PHE A 234 -9.41 7.14 11.25
CA PHE A 234 -9.88 6.17 12.24
C PHE A 234 -10.21 4.79 11.67
N THR A 235 -10.45 4.71 10.35
CA THR A 235 -10.82 3.46 9.67
C THR A 235 -9.59 2.69 9.15
N ASP A 236 -8.60 3.42 8.63
CA ASP A 236 -7.32 2.89 8.15
C ASP A 236 -6.20 3.86 8.53
N PRO A 237 -5.64 3.73 9.74
CA PRO A 237 -4.65 4.65 10.27
C PRO A 237 -3.34 4.70 9.48
N GLN A 238 -3.04 3.69 8.68
CA GLN A 238 -1.83 3.62 7.88
C GLN A 238 -1.99 4.26 6.49
N SER A 239 -3.22 4.55 6.06
CA SER A 239 -3.47 5.29 4.82
C SER A 239 -3.22 6.79 5.00
N ARG A 240 -2.97 7.50 3.89
CA ARG A 240 -2.72 8.95 3.89
C ARG A 240 -3.57 9.67 2.87
N ILE A 241 -3.79 10.96 3.11
CA ILE A 241 -4.41 11.82 2.10
C ILE A 241 -3.37 12.12 1.03
N MET A 242 -3.70 11.77 -0.20
CA MET A 242 -2.85 11.97 -1.38
C MET A 242 -3.60 12.77 -2.44
N LYS A 243 -2.89 13.65 -3.13
CA LYS A 243 -3.41 14.38 -4.27
C LYS A 243 -3.42 13.45 -5.49
N THR A 244 -4.56 13.37 -6.16
CA THR A 244 -4.76 12.64 -7.42
C THR A 244 -5.36 13.57 -8.47
N ALA A 245 -5.57 13.09 -9.69
CA ALA A 245 -6.28 13.84 -10.74
C ALA A 245 -7.71 14.22 -10.29
N ASP A 246 -8.37 13.34 -9.53
CA ASP A 246 -9.74 13.52 -9.02
C ASP A 246 -9.79 14.30 -7.69
N GLY A 247 -8.70 14.96 -7.30
CA GLY A 247 -8.58 15.71 -6.05
C GLY A 247 -7.90 14.94 -4.92
N PHE A 248 -8.19 15.30 -3.67
CA PHE A 248 -7.60 14.66 -2.49
C PHE A 248 -8.40 13.43 -2.06
N GLN A 249 -7.72 12.30 -1.90
CA GLN A 249 -8.32 11.05 -1.44
C GLN A 249 -7.42 10.33 -0.43
N GLN A 250 -8.06 9.56 0.44
CA GLN A 250 -7.35 8.65 1.33
C GLN A 250 -6.83 7.46 0.50
N GLY A 251 -5.54 7.19 0.56
CA GLY A 251 -4.94 6.17 -0.32
C GLY A 251 -3.55 5.73 0.09
N TYR A 252 -3.00 4.88 -0.75
CA TYR A 252 -1.62 4.41 -0.74
C TYR A 252 -0.98 4.70 -2.09
N ASN A 253 0.33 4.77 -2.08
CA ASN A 253 1.14 4.88 -3.28
C ASN A 253 1.69 3.50 -3.62
N ALA A 254 1.11 2.89 -4.63
CA ALA A 254 1.47 1.56 -5.12
C ALA A 254 2.55 1.70 -6.21
N GLN A 255 3.66 0.98 -6.05
CA GLN A 255 4.82 1.01 -6.91
C GLN A 255 4.89 -0.25 -7.77
N ALA A 256 5.42 -0.13 -8.98
CA ALA A 256 5.73 -1.25 -9.85
C ALA A 256 7.04 -1.00 -10.61
N ALA A 257 7.87 -2.05 -10.71
CA ALA A 257 8.96 -2.12 -11.65
C ALA A 257 8.56 -3.07 -12.79
N VAL A 258 8.67 -2.62 -14.01
CA VAL A 258 8.11 -3.28 -15.20
C VAL A 258 9.22 -3.49 -16.22
N ASP A 259 9.32 -4.69 -16.77
CA ASP A 259 10.24 -5.03 -17.88
C ASP A 259 9.74 -4.41 -19.20
N GLU A 260 10.63 -3.76 -19.96
CA GLU A 260 10.27 -3.04 -21.18
C GLU A 260 9.70 -3.95 -22.25
N ASP A 261 10.35 -5.07 -22.52
CA ASP A 261 10.01 -5.93 -23.64
C ASP A 261 8.69 -6.68 -23.42
N SER A 262 8.52 -7.20 -22.22
CA SER A 262 7.35 -8.03 -21.88
C SER A 262 6.21 -7.28 -21.21
N HIS A 263 6.44 -6.12 -20.60
CA HIS A 263 5.54 -5.47 -19.66
C HIS A 263 5.12 -6.36 -18.47
N VAL A 264 5.94 -7.35 -18.14
CA VAL A 264 5.79 -8.12 -16.90
C VAL A 264 6.26 -7.27 -15.72
N ILE A 265 5.46 -7.22 -14.67
CA ILE A 265 5.82 -6.55 -13.41
C ILE A 265 6.82 -7.44 -12.69
N VAL A 266 8.05 -6.98 -12.53
CA VAL A 266 9.15 -7.75 -11.91
C VAL A 266 9.31 -7.46 -10.42
N ALA A 267 8.84 -6.30 -9.96
CA ALA A 267 8.77 -5.99 -8.52
C ALA A 267 7.60 -5.07 -8.21
N THR A 268 7.12 -5.15 -6.98
CA THR A 268 6.04 -4.34 -6.43
C THR A 268 6.48 -3.68 -5.15
N GLY A 269 5.88 -2.56 -4.83
CA GLY A 269 6.07 -1.85 -3.56
C GLY A 269 4.79 -1.13 -3.14
N LEU A 270 4.70 -0.81 -1.86
CA LEU A 270 3.61 0.01 -1.33
C LEU A 270 4.13 0.95 -0.27
N THR A 271 3.76 2.21 -0.37
CA THR A 271 4.09 3.21 0.65
C THR A 271 2.89 4.07 0.99
N ASP A 272 2.86 4.60 2.20
CA ASP A 272 1.93 5.63 2.63
C ASP A 272 2.46 7.05 2.37
N CYS A 273 3.67 7.17 1.83
CA CYS A 273 4.24 8.44 1.39
C CYS A 273 3.75 8.78 -0.03
N ALA A 274 3.28 10.02 -0.20
CA ALA A 274 2.86 10.51 -1.52
C ALA A 274 4.05 10.76 -2.46
N ALA A 275 5.26 10.99 -1.92
CA ALA A 275 6.49 11.16 -2.67
C ALA A 275 7.13 9.81 -3.01
N ASP A 276 7.71 9.72 -4.21
CA ASP A 276 8.29 8.50 -4.74
C ASP A 276 9.80 8.38 -4.46
N VAL A 277 10.43 9.47 -4.00
CA VAL A 277 11.89 9.60 -3.86
C VAL A 277 12.54 8.46 -3.06
N HIS A 278 11.88 7.97 -2.01
CA HIS A 278 12.42 6.89 -1.17
C HIS A 278 12.15 5.49 -1.73
N GLN A 279 11.52 5.37 -2.91
CA GLN A 279 11.11 4.07 -3.46
C GLN A 279 12.07 3.53 -4.52
N LEU A 280 12.99 4.34 -5.07
CA LEU A 280 13.87 3.92 -6.16
C LEU A 280 14.74 2.72 -5.78
N LEU A 281 15.51 2.84 -4.72
CA LEU A 281 16.41 1.78 -4.27
C LEU A 281 15.67 0.54 -3.76
N PRO A 282 14.62 0.64 -2.91
CA PRO A 282 13.82 -0.51 -2.52
C PRO A 282 13.21 -1.29 -3.70
N MET A 283 12.75 -0.59 -4.74
CA MET A 283 12.19 -1.22 -5.94
C MET A 283 13.26 -1.94 -6.77
N LEU A 284 14.47 -1.37 -6.88
CA LEU A 284 15.60 -2.04 -7.52
C LEU A 284 16.05 -3.28 -6.76
N GLU A 285 16.17 -3.18 -5.44
CA GLU A 285 16.51 -4.31 -4.58
C GLU A 285 15.45 -5.42 -4.65
N ALA A 286 14.18 -5.06 -4.68
CA ALA A 286 13.09 -6.02 -4.89
C ALA A 286 13.18 -6.68 -6.28
N THR A 287 13.50 -5.91 -7.33
CA THR A 287 13.71 -6.46 -8.68
C THR A 287 14.82 -7.48 -8.66
N MET A 288 15.97 -7.15 -8.11
CA MET A 288 17.12 -8.06 -8.03
C MET A 288 16.83 -9.32 -7.20
N ARG A 289 16.11 -9.18 -6.08
CA ARG A 289 15.70 -10.35 -5.27
C ARG A 289 14.76 -11.28 -6.05
N ASN A 290 13.78 -10.73 -6.75
CA ASN A 290 12.77 -11.51 -7.45
C ASN A 290 13.33 -12.21 -8.71
N THR A 291 14.28 -11.55 -9.37
CA THR A 291 14.84 -12.00 -10.65
C THR A 291 16.25 -12.60 -10.55
N GLY A 292 16.93 -12.42 -9.42
CA GLY A 292 18.31 -12.84 -9.20
C GLY A 292 19.37 -12.05 -10.00
N THR A 293 18.98 -10.98 -10.73
CA THR A 293 19.89 -10.21 -11.60
C THR A 293 19.53 -8.72 -11.54
N ALA A 294 20.51 -7.84 -11.67
CA ALA A 294 20.28 -6.42 -11.86
C ALA A 294 19.80 -6.13 -13.30
N PRO A 295 18.89 -5.17 -13.47
CA PRO A 295 18.55 -4.68 -14.81
C PRO A 295 19.73 -3.94 -15.44
N ALA A 296 19.89 -4.04 -16.76
CA ALA A 296 20.96 -3.31 -17.46
C ALA A 296 20.74 -1.80 -17.43
N MET A 297 19.46 -1.35 -17.42
CA MET A 297 19.09 0.06 -17.34
C MET A 297 17.77 0.23 -16.56
N THR A 298 17.75 1.20 -15.65
CA THR A 298 16.54 1.59 -14.89
C THR A 298 16.06 2.95 -15.32
N LEU A 299 14.77 3.08 -15.59
CA LEU A 299 14.13 4.33 -15.98
C LEU A 299 13.11 4.74 -14.90
N ALA A 300 13.17 5.98 -14.44
CA ALA A 300 12.21 6.52 -13.48
C ALA A 300 11.92 8.00 -13.74
N ASP A 301 10.83 8.51 -13.17
CA ASP A 301 10.45 9.90 -13.33
C ASP A 301 11.15 10.83 -12.31
N SER A 302 10.88 12.13 -12.42
CA SER A 302 11.49 13.13 -11.54
C SER A 302 11.03 13.05 -10.08
N GLY A 303 10.02 12.28 -9.77
CA GLY A 303 9.59 12.00 -8.40
C GLY A 303 10.60 11.18 -7.61
N TYR A 304 11.47 10.44 -8.29
CA TYR A 304 12.55 9.64 -7.71
C TYR A 304 13.90 10.36 -7.62
N ALA A 305 14.00 11.57 -8.15
CA ALA A 305 15.26 12.30 -8.23
C ALA A 305 15.71 12.82 -6.86
N SER A 306 16.89 12.41 -6.42
CA SER A 306 17.63 12.99 -5.29
C SER A 306 19.11 12.69 -5.43
N GLU A 307 19.96 13.54 -4.81
CA GLU A 307 21.41 13.32 -4.77
C GLU A 307 21.74 11.97 -4.14
N ASP A 308 21.09 11.65 -3.01
CA ASP A 308 21.32 10.39 -2.27
C ASP A 308 20.99 9.16 -3.13
N ASN A 309 19.89 9.19 -3.88
CA ASN A 309 19.53 8.10 -4.79
C ASN A 309 20.58 7.93 -5.88
N PHE A 310 21.06 9.01 -6.47
CA PHE A 310 22.06 8.94 -7.55
C PHE A 310 23.42 8.47 -7.04
N ALA A 311 23.87 8.98 -5.90
CA ALA A 311 25.09 8.52 -5.26
C ALA A 311 25.02 7.03 -4.87
N ALA A 312 23.87 6.58 -4.36
CA ALA A 312 23.68 5.17 -4.03
C ALA A 312 23.63 4.25 -5.25
N LEU A 313 23.03 4.69 -6.37
CA LEU A 313 23.09 3.95 -7.63
C LEU A 313 24.52 3.78 -8.14
N GLU A 314 25.32 4.84 -8.08
CA GLU A 314 26.74 4.80 -8.47
C GLU A 314 27.56 3.86 -7.57
N ALA A 315 27.37 3.97 -6.25
CA ALA A 315 28.05 3.09 -5.28
C ALA A 315 27.71 1.60 -5.47
N LYS A 316 26.49 1.31 -5.94
CA LYS A 316 26.03 -0.06 -6.25
C LYS A 316 26.32 -0.47 -7.70
N HIS A 317 26.97 0.35 -8.50
CA HIS A 317 27.21 0.14 -9.94
C HIS A 317 25.93 -0.15 -10.75
N LEU A 318 24.81 0.48 -10.36
CA LEU A 318 23.53 0.35 -11.03
C LEU A 318 23.32 1.48 -12.04
N THR A 319 23.01 1.12 -13.29
CA THR A 319 22.79 2.10 -14.35
C THR A 319 21.33 2.57 -14.35
N ALA A 320 21.12 3.89 -14.32
CA ALA A 320 19.79 4.47 -14.38
C ALA A 320 19.75 5.77 -15.20
N CYS A 321 18.59 6.07 -15.75
CA CYS A 321 18.20 7.37 -16.29
C CYS A 321 16.95 7.85 -15.55
N VAL A 322 17.11 8.78 -14.62
CA VAL A 322 16.04 9.36 -13.81
C VAL A 322 15.86 10.82 -14.20
N ALA A 323 14.65 11.22 -14.54
CA ALA A 323 14.35 12.59 -14.92
C ALA A 323 14.66 13.57 -13.78
N LEU A 324 15.21 14.75 -14.09
CA LEU A 324 15.53 15.78 -13.11
C LEU A 324 14.46 16.86 -12.99
N ALA A 325 13.55 16.93 -13.96
CA ALA A 325 12.42 17.85 -13.96
C ALA A 325 11.18 17.17 -14.54
N ARG A 326 10.02 17.71 -14.21
CA ARG A 326 8.77 17.32 -14.87
C ARG A 326 8.83 17.71 -16.34
N GLU A 327 8.16 16.95 -17.18
CA GLU A 327 8.07 17.22 -18.61
C GLU A 327 7.63 18.67 -18.89
N GLY A 328 8.30 19.32 -19.82
CA GLY A 328 8.04 20.73 -20.17
C GLY A 328 8.55 21.76 -19.12
N LYS A 329 9.25 21.31 -18.06
CA LYS A 329 9.88 22.21 -17.10
C LYS A 329 11.39 22.23 -17.27
N THR A 330 11.98 23.41 -17.11
CA THR A 330 13.43 23.60 -17.14
C THR A 330 14.06 22.99 -15.90
N ILE A 331 15.19 22.29 -16.06
CA ILE A 331 16.01 21.82 -14.96
C ILE A 331 16.59 23.04 -14.25
N ARG A 332 16.47 23.08 -12.93
CA ARG A 332 17.09 24.15 -12.13
C ARG A 332 18.62 24.05 -12.24
N PRO A 333 19.34 25.16 -12.14
CA PRO A 333 20.80 25.13 -12.06
C PRO A 333 21.27 24.19 -10.95
N ILE A 334 22.18 23.29 -11.30
CA ILE A 334 22.74 22.30 -10.38
C ILE A 334 24.09 22.87 -9.91
N ASP A 335 24.31 22.86 -8.59
CA ASP A 335 25.61 23.16 -8.01
C ASP A 335 26.44 21.84 -8.00
N PRO A 336 27.49 21.72 -8.83
CA PRO A 336 28.25 20.48 -8.96
C PRO A 336 29.04 20.10 -7.69
N GLN A 337 29.34 21.09 -6.84
CA GLN A 337 30.04 20.82 -5.59
C GLN A 337 29.13 20.20 -4.53
N ARG A 338 27.89 20.63 -4.49
CA ARG A 338 26.87 20.12 -3.54
C ARG A 338 26.13 18.89 -4.05
N HIS A 339 25.97 18.78 -5.38
CA HIS A 339 25.16 17.76 -6.03
C HIS A 339 25.90 17.09 -7.19
N PRO A 340 27.08 16.45 -6.93
CA PRO A 340 27.91 15.88 -7.98
C PRO A 340 27.24 14.71 -8.72
N ALA A 341 26.48 13.85 -8.02
CA ALA A 341 25.82 12.72 -8.66
C ALA A 341 24.61 13.18 -9.51
N THR A 342 23.89 14.22 -9.06
CA THR A 342 22.84 14.88 -9.85
C THR A 342 23.41 15.51 -11.12
N GLN A 343 24.59 16.12 -11.06
CA GLN A 343 25.28 16.69 -12.23
C GLN A 343 25.60 15.58 -13.25
N ARG A 344 26.19 14.47 -12.83
CA ARG A 344 26.46 13.33 -13.71
C ARG A 344 25.20 12.72 -14.33
N MET A 345 24.09 12.68 -13.57
CA MET A 345 22.80 12.27 -14.12
C MET A 345 22.30 13.24 -15.19
N ALA A 346 22.47 14.55 -14.99
CA ALA A 346 22.13 15.57 -16.00
C ALA A 346 22.94 15.40 -17.28
N GLU A 347 24.23 15.17 -17.16
CA GLU A 347 25.14 14.90 -18.28
C GLU A 347 24.73 13.63 -19.04
N ARG A 348 24.41 12.55 -18.34
CA ARG A 348 23.90 11.30 -18.94
C ARG A 348 22.61 11.55 -19.72
N LEU A 349 21.64 12.27 -19.13
CA LEU A 349 20.38 12.59 -19.78
C LEU A 349 20.54 13.53 -21.00
N ALA A 350 21.61 14.31 -21.07
CA ALA A 350 21.89 15.19 -22.20
C ALA A 350 22.42 14.45 -23.43
N THR A 351 22.96 13.23 -23.27
CA THR A 351 23.44 12.38 -24.38
C THR A 351 22.29 11.96 -25.29
N PRO A 352 22.56 11.63 -26.57
CA PRO A 352 21.55 11.07 -27.47
C PRO A 352 20.89 9.80 -26.93
N GLU A 353 21.69 8.91 -26.32
CA GLU A 353 21.24 7.66 -25.69
C GLU A 353 20.37 7.94 -24.48
N GLY A 354 20.77 8.85 -23.58
CA GLY A 354 20.00 9.24 -22.42
C GLY A 354 18.65 9.84 -22.79
N LYS A 355 18.59 10.64 -23.86
CA LYS A 355 17.32 11.18 -24.40
C LYS A 355 16.41 10.06 -24.95
N ASP A 356 16.97 9.06 -25.62
CA ASP A 356 16.19 7.91 -26.11
C ASP A 356 15.66 7.08 -24.93
N HIS A 357 16.49 6.78 -23.95
CA HIS A 357 16.05 6.10 -22.73
C HIS A 357 14.92 6.85 -22.01
N TYR A 358 15.09 8.15 -21.81
CA TYR A 358 14.08 8.97 -21.15
C TYR A 358 12.74 8.98 -21.90
N ARG A 359 12.76 9.07 -23.23
CA ARG A 359 11.55 9.03 -24.05
C ARG A 359 10.77 7.72 -23.90
N ARG A 360 11.46 6.58 -23.74
CA ARG A 360 10.84 5.27 -23.57
C ARG A 360 10.20 5.05 -22.21
N ARG A 361 10.62 5.81 -21.18
CA ARG A 361 10.15 5.67 -19.81
C ARG A 361 8.64 5.52 -19.66
N LYS A 362 7.87 6.37 -20.34
CA LYS A 362 6.40 6.38 -20.24
C LYS A 362 5.76 5.08 -20.77
N PHE A 363 6.33 4.54 -21.80
CA PHE A 363 5.77 3.37 -22.48
C PHE A 363 5.93 2.06 -21.70
N ILE A 364 6.63 2.07 -20.57
CA ILE A 364 6.92 0.86 -19.78
C ILE A 364 5.91 0.68 -18.65
N PRO A 365 5.84 1.53 -17.60
CA PRO A 365 4.91 1.31 -16.49
C PRO A 365 3.50 1.87 -16.74
N GLU A 366 3.34 2.96 -17.52
CA GLU A 366 2.03 3.58 -17.72
C GLU A 366 0.96 2.61 -18.29
N PRO A 367 1.25 1.76 -19.30
CA PRO A 367 0.29 0.78 -19.78
C PRO A 367 -0.17 -0.18 -18.68
N VAL A 368 0.74 -0.63 -17.82
CA VAL A 368 0.44 -1.57 -16.73
C VAL A 368 -0.53 -0.95 -15.72
N PHE A 369 -0.30 0.29 -15.32
CA PHE A 369 -1.25 1.03 -14.46
C PHE A 369 -2.58 1.30 -15.16
N GLY A 370 -2.55 1.55 -16.48
CA GLY A 370 -3.75 1.64 -17.30
C GLY A 370 -4.54 0.34 -17.29
N TRP A 371 -3.88 -0.81 -17.43
CA TRP A 371 -4.55 -2.12 -17.34
C TRP A 371 -5.15 -2.36 -15.95
N ALA A 372 -4.42 -2.05 -14.89
CA ALA A 372 -4.94 -2.18 -13.53
C ALA A 372 -6.20 -1.32 -13.31
N LYS A 373 -6.11 -0.02 -13.62
CA LYS A 373 -7.16 0.96 -13.27
C LYS A 373 -8.31 1.03 -14.26
N GLN A 374 -8.04 0.91 -15.56
CA GLN A 374 -9.07 1.07 -16.60
C GLN A 374 -9.61 -0.28 -17.07
N ALA A 375 -8.73 -1.23 -17.42
CA ALA A 375 -9.19 -2.51 -17.96
C ALA A 375 -9.75 -3.44 -16.87
N LEU A 376 -9.09 -3.53 -15.69
CA LEU A 376 -9.56 -4.34 -14.57
C LEU A 376 -10.48 -3.57 -13.62
N GLY A 377 -10.43 -2.23 -13.61
CA GLY A 377 -11.21 -1.40 -12.71
C GLY A 377 -10.69 -1.38 -11.26
N PHE A 378 -9.43 -1.76 -11.02
CA PHE A 378 -8.84 -1.74 -9.69
C PHE A 378 -8.45 -0.31 -9.29
N ARG A 379 -9.37 0.41 -8.67
CA ARG A 379 -9.21 1.82 -8.26
C ARG A 379 -9.19 2.00 -6.75
N GLN A 380 -9.54 0.96 -5.99
CA GLN A 380 -9.64 0.99 -4.54
C GLN A 380 -9.27 -0.37 -3.95
N PHE A 381 -8.49 -0.35 -2.89
CA PHE A 381 -8.21 -1.54 -2.09
C PHE A 381 -9.46 -2.03 -1.37
N SER A 382 -9.57 -3.34 -1.19
CA SER A 382 -10.69 -3.97 -0.47
C SER A 382 -10.35 -4.27 1.00
N VAL A 383 -9.07 -4.31 1.33
CA VAL A 383 -8.53 -4.56 2.67
C VAL A 383 -8.00 -3.27 3.31
N ARG A 384 -7.60 -3.33 4.58
CA ARG A 384 -7.07 -2.23 5.36
C ARG A 384 -5.77 -2.62 6.04
N GLY A 385 -4.94 -1.62 6.31
CA GLY A 385 -3.63 -1.80 6.89
C GLY A 385 -2.58 -2.12 5.84
N ARG A 386 -1.36 -1.61 6.04
CA ARG A 386 -0.28 -1.61 5.05
C ARG A 386 0.06 -3.02 4.55
N ASP A 387 0.21 -3.97 5.47
CA ASP A 387 0.61 -5.35 5.11
C ASP A 387 -0.45 -6.05 4.26
N ALA A 388 -1.72 -5.91 4.67
CA ALA A 388 -2.83 -6.48 3.92
C ALA A 388 -2.98 -5.83 2.53
N VAL A 389 -2.84 -4.50 2.45
CA VAL A 389 -2.89 -3.74 1.20
C VAL A 389 -1.71 -4.12 0.28
N THR A 390 -0.51 -4.35 0.84
CA THR A 390 0.65 -4.85 0.08
C THR A 390 0.34 -6.21 -0.54
N GLY A 391 -0.21 -7.14 0.24
CA GLY A 391 -0.61 -8.46 -0.27
C GLY A 391 -1.67 -8.38 -1.36
N GLU A 392 -2.67 -7.50 -1.22
CA GLU A 392 -3.67 -7.30 -2.26
C GLU A 392 -3.08 -6.68 -3.53
N TRP A 393 -2.13 -5.74 -3.40
CA TRP A 393 -1.41 -5.19 -4.55
C TRP A 393 -0.60 -6.27 -5.30
N ASN A 394 0.08 -7.14 -4.55
CA ASN A 394 0.80 -8.27 -5.12
C ASN A 394 -0.13 -9.24 -5.87
N LEU A 395 -1.32 -9.51 -5.33
CA LEU A 395 -2.32 -10.34 -5.99
C LEU A 395 -2.84 -9.70 -7.30
N VAL A 396 -3.03 -8.39 -7.32
CA VAL A 396 -3.38 -7.64 -8.55
C VAL A 396 -2.27 -7.75 -9.58
N CYS A 397 -1.02 -7.53 -9.17
CA CYS A 397 0.14 -7.59 -10.06
C CYS A 397 0.40 -9.01 -10.58
N LEU A 398 0.20 -10.03 -9.72
CA LEU A 398 0.23 -11.44 -10.12
C LEU A 398 -0.80 -11.72 -11.23
N ALA A 399 -2.03 -11.28 -11.03
CA ALA A 399 -3.11 -11.48 -12.01
C ALA A 399 -2.84 -10.74 -13.33
N LEU A 400 -2.25 -9.55 -13.27
CA LEU A 400 -1.81 -8.81 -14.46
C LEU A 400 -0.70 -9.54 -15.19
N ASN A 401 0.30 -10.07 -14.47
CA ASN A 401 1.40 -10.85 -15.05
C ASN A 401 0.88 -12.10 -15.76
N LEU A 402 -0.02 -12.85 -15.16
CA LEU A 402 -0.62 -14.02 -15.81
C LEU A 402 -1.35 -13.65 -17.10
N ARG A 403 -2.15 -12.60 -17.11
CA ARG A 403 -2.80 -12.10 -18.34
C ARG A 403 -1.76 -11.71 -19.39
N ARG A 404 -0.66 -11.10 -18.97
CA ARG A 404 0.40 -10.68 -19.89
C ARG A 404 1.13 -11.88 -20.47
N MET A 405 1.52 -12.84 -19.64
CA MET A 405 2.19 -14.08 -20.07
C MET A 405 1.33 -14.86 -21.07
N GLN A 406 0.03 -15.02 -20.79
CA GLN A 406 -0.91 -15.64 -21.73
C GLN A 406 -0.96 -14.92 -23.08
N ARG A 407 -1.01 -13.57 -23.07
CA ARG A 407 -1.00 -12.77 -24.31
C ARG A 407 0.31 -12.86 -25.09
N LEU A 408 1.41 -13.14 -24.42
CA LEU A 408 2.72 -13.37 -25.03
C LEU A 408 2.88 -14.82 -25.55
N GLY A 409 1.82 -15.63 -25.47
CA GLY A 409 1.80 -17.01 -25.97
C GLY A 409 2.46 -18.02 -25.02
N TRP A 410 2.80 -17.63 -23.79
CA TRP A 410 3.32 -18.59 -22.82
C TRP A 410 2.18 -19.48 -22.28
N ALA A 411 2.48 -20.77 -22.15
CA ALA A 411 1.61 -21.73 -21.47
C ALA A 411 2.48 -22.56 -20.51
N PRO A 412 1.95 -22.97 -19.35
CA PRO A 412 2.61 -23.93 -18.48
C PRO A 412 2.78 -25.26 -19.23
N ALA A 413 3.90 -25.95 -18.97
CA ALA A 413 4.21 -27.25 -19.56
C ALA A 413 3.29 -28.36 -19.03
#